data_699b16ea5515ac2f58e014a717213a6a
#
_entry.id   699b16ea5515ac2f58e014a717213a6a
#
_cell.length_a   1.000
_cell.length_b   1.000
_cell.length_c   1.000
_cell.angle_alpha   90.00
_cell.angle_beta   90.00
_cell.angle_gamma   90.00
#
_symmetry.space_group_name_H-M   'P 1'
#
loop_
_entity.id
_entity.type
_entity.pdbx_description
1 polymer ?
#
loop_
_entity_poly.entity_id
_entity_poly.type
_entity_poly.pdbx_seq_one_letter_code
_entity_poly.pdbx_strand_id
1 'polypeptide(L)'
;MRGVVSGVRDYGNRMGIPTVNGAVYFDERYTGNPLVYCGTVGLIQKKHVEKAAKKGDLVVVAGGRTGRDGIHGATFSSGELDEKSEMVSSGAVQIGNAIEEKRLLDVQLAARDRGLYNAVTDCGAGGLSSAVGEMGETLGAEIELDKVPLKYQGLSYTEIWISEAQERMVFAVSPEKIKDFLAVFAAEDVEATVIGRFTGTGRLALLYGGRQVADLDMKFLHGGMPRVVRQAKLDRPVFRDFTVPAKDTYTADLLRVLAMPNVASKEWIVRQYDHEVQGGTILKPLVGPGRAGPGDAAVLAPLPASRRGVAVGCGCAPKFGDLDPYWMAASAIDEALRNVVAVGADPERTALLDNFSWGNTDKPDRLGALVRAAEACRDFALAFGAPFISGKDSLNNEYTAGGKNICIPHTLLISAMGIVPELIRATTSDAKSPGDAVFIVGVTADELGGSHYAELLDARGGTVPRVDKKLAPQIFKKLHGAILAGLTRACHDLCEGGLATAAAEMCIGGELGMELDAAKAPLLARSSMEDARVLFSESNTRFLVEVAPDKIARFEKWMAGMPFARLGTVTGGPDLVIRGNGGKEIVRAPWQDLKKAWQGTFKGW
;
A
#
# COMPACT_ATOMS: atom_id res chain seq x y z
N MET A 1 15.37 -9.40 6.18
CA MET A 1 14.66 -9.11 4.91
C MET A 1 14.40 -10.36 4.06
N ARG A 2 15.38 -11.20 3.70
CA ARG A 2 15.14 -12.41 2.87
C ARG A 2 14.02 -13.31 3.42
N GLY A 3 13.98 -13.56 4.73
CA GLY A 3 12.92 -14.37 5.34
C GLY A 3 11.53 -13.75 5.22
N VAL A 4 11.40 -12.42 5.35
CA VAL A 4 10.14 -11.70 5.15
C VAL A 4 9.66 -11.86 3.70
N VAL A 5 10.56 -11.61 2.74
CA VAL A 5 10.24 -11.77 1.30
C VAL A 5 9.79 -13.21 0.99
N SER A 6 10.51 -14.21 1.53
CA SER A 6 10.13 -15.62 1.35
C SER A 6 8.79 -15.95 2.00
N GLY A 7 8.51 -15.42 3.19
CA GLY A 7 7.22 -15.64 3.88
C GLY A 7 6.04 -15.11 3.07
N VAL A 8 6.13 -13.88 2.57
CA VAL A 8 5.09 -13.27 1.71
C VAL A 8 4.94 -14.07 0.41
N ARG A 9 6.06 -14.44 -0.24
CA ARG A 9 6.04 -15.28 -1.44
C ARG A 9 5.35 -16.61 -1.20
N ASP A 10 5.79 -17.36 -0.18
CA ASP A 10 5.33 -18.73 0.04
C ASP A 10 3.86 -18.76 0.43
N TYR A 11 3.37 -17.73 1.10
CA TYR A 11 1.95 -17.63 1.41
C TYR A 11 1.14 -17.26 0.16
N GLY A 12 1.45 -16.14 -0.50
CA GLY A 12 0.70 -15.66 -1.66
C GLY A 12 0.69 -16.64 -2.84
N ASN A 13 1.87 -17.22 -3.18
CA ASN A 13 1.98 -18.17 -4.29
C ASN A 13 1.18 -19.46 -4.03
N ARG A 14 1.16 -19.96 -2.78
CA ARG A 14 0.38 -21.15 -2.42
C ARG A 14 -1.13 -20.91 -2.36
N MET A 15 -1.53 -19.68 -2.02
CA MET A 15 -2.94 -19.25 -2.13
C MET A 15 -3.41 -19.16 -3.59
N GLY A 16 -2.48 -19.08 -4.56
CA GLY A 16 -2.82 -18.85 -5.95
C GLY A 16 -3.43 -17.47 -6.22
N ILE A 17 -3.06 -16.48 -5.44
CA ILE A 17 -3.48 -15.09 -5.58
C ILE A 17 -2.31 -14.28 -6.15
N PRO A 18 -2.50 -13.47 -7.22
CA PRO A 18 -1.41 -12.71 -7.80
C PRO A 18 -0.94 -11.60 -6.87
N THR A 19 0.36 -11.55 -6.58
CA THR A 19 1.01 -10.47 -5.83
C THR A 19 1.51 -9.43 -6.83
N VAL A 20 0.83 -8.30 -6.95
CA VAL A 20 0.95 -7.43 -8.13
C VAL A 20 1.47 -6.03 -7.84
N ASN A 21 1.42 -5.57 -6.59
CA ASN A 21 1.85 -4.23 -6.20
C ASN A 21 2.44 -4.24 -4.79
N GLY A 22 3.30 -3.30 -4.51
CA GLY A 22 3.90 -3.08 -3.21
C GLY A 22 5.10 -2.15 -3.27
N ALA A 23 5.62 -1.80 -2.10
CA ALA A 23 6.82 -0.99 -1.94
C ALA A 23 7.76 -1.61 -0.91
N VAL A 24 9.05 -1.30 -1.03
CA VAL A 24 10.06 -1.65 -0.03
C VAL A 24 10.85 -0.40 0.30
N TYR A 25 10.77 0.03 1.53
CA TYR A 25 11.40 1.25 2.02
C TYR A 25 12.46 0.93 3.08
N PHE A 26 13.60 1.61 3.02
CA PHE A 26 14.75 1.42 3.90
C PHE A 26 14.98 2.68 4.73
N ASP A 27 15.04 2.50 6.05
CA ASP A 27 15.51 3.48 7.02
C ASP A 27 16.11 2.71 8.21
N GLU A 28 17.23 3.18 8.76
CA GLU A 28 17.92 2.51 9.86
C GLU A 28 17.03 2.35 11.10
N ARG A 29 16.07 3.24 11.29
CA ARG A 29 15.12 3.22 12.40
C ARG A 29 14.15 2.05 12.36
N TYR A 30 13.99 1.34 11.21
CA TYR A 30 13.18 0.12 11.13
C TYR A 30 13.90 -1.14 11.60
N THR A 31 15.19 -1.07 11.91
CA THR A 31 16.00 -2.26 12.20
C THR A 31 15.46 -3.06 13.39
N GLY A 32 15.03 -2.39 14.46
CA GLY A 32 14.47 -3.03 15.65
C GLY A 32 12.97 -3.30 15.59
N ASN A 33 12.25 -2.67 14.67
CA ASN A 33 10.81 -2.82 14.51
C ASN A 33 10.43 -2.70 13.02
N PRO A 34 10.74 -3.73 12.20
CA PRO A 34 10.43 -3.74 10.78
C PRO A 34 8.92 -3.84 10.54
N LEU A 35 8.44 -3.12 9.54
CA LEU A 35 7.03 -3.11 9.16
C LEU A 35 6.81 -4.06 7.98
N VAL A 36 5.73 -4.84 8.03
CA VAL A 36 5.29 -5.71 6.93
C VAL A 36 3.79 -5.55 6.74
N TYR A 37 3.39 -5.22 5.53
CA TYR A 37 1.98 -5.07 5.16
C TYR A 37 1.62 -6.07 4.07
N CYS A 38 0.45 -6.70 4.21
CA CYS A 38 -0.14 -7.54 3.18
C CYS A 38 -1.61 -7.16 3.04
N GLY A 39 -1.99 -6.73 1.85
CA GLY A 39 -3.37 -6.38 1.52
C GLY A 39 -3.93 -7.33 0.45
N THR A 40 -5.22 -7.65 0.55
CA THR A 40 -5.93 -8.47 -0.43
C THR A 40 -7.14 -7.71 -0.96
N VAL A 41 -7.34 -7.77 -2.27
CA VAL A 41 -8.48 -7.16 -2.96
C VAL A 41 -9.32 -8.25 -3.61
N GLY A 42 -10.63 -8.19 -3.44
CA GLY A 42 -11.57 -9.15 -4.02
C GLY A 42 -12.79 -8.48 -4.63
N LEU A 43 -13.52 -9.23 -5.46
CA LEU A 43 -14.83 -8.84 -5.98
C LEU A 43 -15.92 -9.53 -5.18
N ILE A 44 -16.93 -8.74 -4.77
CA ILE A 44 -18.13 -9.24 -4.13
C ILE A 44 -19.38 -8.78 -4.87
N GLN A 45 -20.36 -9.67 -5.04
CA GLN A 45 -21.65 -9.29 -5.59
C GLN A 45 -22.42 -8.40 -4.59
N LYS A 46 -23.09 -7.36 -5.06
CA LYS A 46 -23.82 -6.42 -4.19
C LYS A 46 -24.76 -7.08 -3.19
N LYS A 47 -25.43 -8.16 -3.60
CA LYS A 47 -26.37 -8.93 -2.74
C LYS A 47 -25.68 -9.61 -1.53
N HIS A 48 -24.34 -9.71 -1.51
CA HIS A 48 -23.56 -10.32 -0.44
C HIS A 48 -22.78 -9.30 0.41
N VAL A 49 -22.90 -7.99 0.12
CA VAL A 49 -22.21 -6.93 0.89
C VAL A 49 -22.76 -6.84 2.30
N GLU A 50 -24.09 -6.91 2.45
CA GLU A 50 -24.72 -6.88 3.75
C GLU A 50 -24.67 -8.26 4.39
N LYS A 51 -24.21 -8.33 5.63
CA LYS A 51 -24.15 -9.53 6.46
C LYS A 51 -24.79 -9.23 7.82
N ALA A 52 -25.60 -10.15 8.33
CA ALA A 52 -26.17 -10.04 9.67
C ALA A 52 -26.45 -11.43 10.23
N ALA A 53 -25.86 -11.74 11.37
CA ALA A 53 -26.27 -12.87 12.19
C ALA A 53 -27.70 -12.66 12.67
N LYS A 54 -28.45 -13.74 12.86
CA LYS A 54 -29.85 -13.72 13.32
C LYS A 54 -29.97 -14.47 14.64
N LYS A 55 -30.95 -14.06 15.45
CA LYS A 55 -31.30 -14.83 16.66
C LYS A 55 -31.61 -16.28 16.30
N GLY A 56 -30.93 -17.20 16.95
CA GLY A 56 -31.06 -18.64 16.72
C GLY A 56 -30.07 -19.23 15.74
N ASP A 57 -29.32 -18.39 14.98
CA ASP A 57 -28.23 -18.89 14.13
C ASP A 57 -27.18 -19.60 14.99
N LEU A 58 -26.67 -20.70 14.46
CA LEU A 58 -25.58 -21.45 15.05
C LEU A 58 -24.26 -20.74 14.80
N VAL A 59 -23.40 -20.70 15.79
CA VAL A 59 -22.02 -20.23 15.66
C VAL A 59 -21.16 -21.42 15.22
N VAL A 60 -20.60 -21.35 14.02
CA VAL A 60 -19.76 -22.41 13.46
C VAL A 60 -18.34 -21.87 13.26
N VAL A 61 -17.35 -22.50 13.88
CA VAL A 61 -15.94 -22.25 13.56
C VAL A 61 -15.48 -23.24 12.50
N ALA A 62 -14.78 -22.75 11.49
CA ALA A 62 -14.26 -23.60 10.40
C ALA A 62 -12.82 -23.23 10.03
N GLY A 63 -12.08 -24.22 9.51
CA GLY A 63 -10.69 -24.10 9.09
C GLY A 63 -9.71 -24.69 10.08
N GLY A 64 -8.57 -24.02 10.31
CA GLY A 64 -7.51 -24.48 11.18
C GLY A 64 -7.94 -24.70 12.63
N ARG A 65 -7.28 -25.62 13.33
CA ARG A 65 -7.53 -25.88 14.75
C ARG A 65 -6.89 -24.83 15.65
N THR A 66 -7.47 -24.60 16.81
CA THR A 66 -7.00 -23.65 17.83
C THR A 66 -5.78 -24.18 18.58
N GLY A 67 -4.73 -23.40 18.68
CA GLY A 67 -3.52 -23.66 19.47
C GLY A 67 -3.14 -22.50 20.36
N ARG A 68 -1.96 -22.55 21.00
CA ARG A 68 -1.40 -21.41 21.74
C ARG A 68 -0.71 -20.38 20.85
N ASP A 69 -0.62 -20.66 19.57
CA ASP A 69 -0.06 -19.74 18.58
C ASP A 69 -0.93 -18.48 18.44
N GLY A 70 -0.29 -17.33 18.35
CA GLY A 70 -0.93 -16.05 18.19
C GLY A 70 -1.58 -15.45 19.44
N ILE A 71 -1.42 -16.05 20.63
CA ILE A 71 -1.96 -15.45 21.87
C ILE A 71 -1.27 -14.10 22.10
N HIS A 72 -2.06 -13.03 22.15
CA HIS A 72 -1.60 -11.64 22.19
C HIS A 72 -0.75 -11.21 20.99
N GLY A 73 -0.88 -11.88 19.84
CA GLY A 73 -0.11 -11.57 18.63
C GLY A 73 -0.34 -10.15 18.13
N ALA A 74 -1.58 -9.70 18.06
CA ALA A 74 -1.93 -8.34 17.68
C ALA A 74 -1.40 -7.29 18.68
N THR A 75 -1.45 -7.57 19.98
CA THR A 75 -0.88 -6.71 21.04
C THR A 75 0.64 -6.62 20.90
N PHE A 76 1.30 -7.76 20.65
CA PHE A 76 2.74 -7.83 20.45
C PHE A 76 3.19 -7.08 19.20
N SER A 77 2.49 -7.24 18.08
CA SER A 77 2.82 -6.56 16.82
C SER A 77 2.66 -5.04 16.87
N SER A 78 1.88 -4.54 17.83
CA SER A 78 1.63 -3.10 18.05
C SER A 78 2.23 -2.58 19.35
N GLY A 79 3.04 -3.37 20.06
CA GLY A 79 3.68 -3.02 21.31
C GLY A 79 5.09 -2.45 21.12
N GLU A 80 5.63 -1.82 22.17
CA GLU A 80 7.05 -1.51 22.25
C GLU A 80 7.84 -2.80 22.39
N LEU A 81 8.91 -2.95 21.59
CA LEU A 81 9.79 -4.11 21.60
C LEU A 81 11.09 -3.81 22.36
N ASP A 82 11.67 -4.84 22.95
CA ASP A 82 12.96 -4.80 23.60
C ASP A 82 13.78 -6.09 23.31
N GLU A 83 15.01 -6.16 23.82
CA GLU A 83 15.90 -7.30 23.65
C GLU A 83 15.35 -8.63 24.24
N LYS A 84 14.37 -8.56 25.13
CA LYS A 84 13.74 -9.74 25.77
C LYS A 84 12.46 -10.17 25.05
N SER A 85 11.95 -9.35 24.15
CA SER A 85 10.67 -9.58 23.46
C SER A 85 10.64 -10.91 22.72
N GLU A 86 11.74 -11.34 22.10
CA GLU A 86 11.82 -12.63 21.44
C GLU A 86 11.62 -13.81 22.41
N MET A 87 12.22 -13.74 23.60
CA MET A 87 12.13 -14.82 24.59
C MET A 87 10.75 -14.86 25.28
N VAL A 88 10.17 -13.70 25.54
CA VAL A 88 8.90 -13.58 26.29
C VAL A 88 7.70 -13.86 25.39
N SER A 89 7.78 -13.52 24.12
CA SER A 89 6.64 -13.49 23.19
C SER A 89 6.72 -14.54 22.09
N SER A 90 7.50 -15.60 22.27
CA SER A 90 7.59 -16.69 21.26
C SER A 90 6.23 -17.34 20.96
N GLY A 91 5.30 -17.36 21.92
CA GLY A 91 3.91 -17.81 21.73
C GLY A 91 3.03 -16.85 20.93
N ALA A 92 3.42 -15.58 20.76
CA ALA A 92 2.72 -14.61 19.93
C ALA A 92 2.92 -14.85 18.43
N VAL A 93 3.93 -15.64 18.04
CA VAL A 93 4.18 -15.98 16.63
C VAL A 93 3.06 -16.85 16.10
N GLN A 94 2.46 -16.40 15.01
CA GLN A 94 1.42 -17.12 14.27
C GLN A 94 2.08 -17.95 13.19
N ILE A 95 1.67 -19.22 13.06
CA ILE A 95 2.18 -20.15 12.05
C ILE A 95 1.09 -20.30 10.98
N GLY A 96 1.28 -19.65 9.83
CA GLY A 96 0.35 -19.70 8.72
C GLY A 96 0.45 -20.99 7.91
N ASN A 97 -0.69 -21.45 7.38
CA ASN A 97 -0.79 -22.56 6.45
C ASN A 97 -1.64 -22.17 5.23
N ALA A 98 -0.99 -21.68 4.19
CA ALA A 98 -1.66 -21.15 3.01
C ALA A 98 -2.58 -22.16 2.30
N ILE A 99 -2.32 -23.46 2.41
CA ILE A 99 -3.17 -24.49 1.81
C ILE A 99 -4.50 -24.62 2.57
N GLU A 100 -4.47 -24.55 3.90
CA GLU A 100 -5.69 -24.54 4.71
C GLU A 100 -6.53 -23.30 4.42
N GLU A 101 -5.90 -22.15 4.29
CA GLU A 101 -6.60 -20.92 3.90
C GLU A 101 -7.22 -21.03 2.50
N LYS A 102 -6.49 -21.61 1.54
CA LYS A 102 -6.99 -21.82 0.18
C LYS A 102 -8.22 -22.70 0.16
N ARG A 103 -8.19 -23.84 0.88
CA ARG A 103 -9.35 -24.73 1.01
C ARG A 103 -10.53 -24.02 1.66
N LEU A 104 -10.28 -23.31 2.77
CA LEU A 104 -11.29 -22.54 3.47
C LEU A 104 -11.91 -21.46 2.58
N LEU A 105 -11.10 -20.74 1.80
CA LEU A 105 -11.56 -19.75 0.84
C LEU A 105 -12.49 -20.38 -0.22
N ASP A 106 -12.10 -21.49 -0.82
CA ASP A 106 -12.87 -22.13 -1.89
C ASP A 106 -14.21 -22.65 -1.39
N VAL A 107 -14.21 -23.33 -0.25
CA VAL A 107 -15.44 -23.88 0.34
C VAL A 107 -16.37 -22.77 0.86
N GLN A 108 -15.82 -21.69 1.41
CA GLN A 108 -16.60 -20.52 1.84
C GLN A 108 -17.33 -19.88 0.65
N LEU A 109 -16.67 -19.74 -0.49
CA LEU A 109 -17.29 -19.22 -1.71
C LEU A 109 -18.40 -20.15 -2.22
N ALA A 110 -18.17 -21.45 -2.23
CA ALA A 110 -19.18 -22.45 -2.59
C ALA A 110 -20.41 -22.41 -1.66
N ALA A 111 -20.18 -22.30 -0.34
CA ALA A 111 -21.25 -22.17 0.66
C ALA A 111 -22.01 -20.84 0.50
N ARG A 112 -21.33 -19.74 0.20
CA ARG A 112 -21.93 -18.43 -0.09
C ARG A 112 -22.88 -18.51 -1.28
N ASP A 113 -22.41 -19.08 -2.38
CA ASP A 113 -23.18 -19.15 -3.63
C ASP A 113 -24.43 -20.01 -3.49
N ARG A 114 -24.43 -20.97 -2.56
CA ARG A 114 -25.58 -21.76 -2.15
C ARG A 114 -26.44 -21.10 -1.07
N GLY A 115 -26.02 -19.94 -0.54
CA GLY A 115 -26.73 -19.20 0.51
C GLY A 115 -26.82 -19.96 1.84
N LEU A 116 -25.77 -20.70 2.23
CA LEU A 116 -25.77 -21.57 3.40
C LEU A 116 -25.47 -20.86 4.72
N TYR A 117 -25.02 -19.61 4.70
CA TYR A 117 -24.76 -18.82 5.91
C TYR A 117 -25.29 -17.39 5.78
N ASN A 118 -25.52 -16.73 6.91
CA ASN A 118 -26.04 -15.36 7.01
C ASN A 118 -24.93 -14.32 7.22
N ALA A 119 -23.86 -14.69 7.92
CA ALA A 119 -22.71 -13.83 8.16
C ALA A 119 -21.43 -14.67 8.31
N VAL A 120 -20.28 -14.04 8.08
CA VAL A 120 -18.95 -14.62 8.25
C VAL A 120 -17.99 -13.53 8.68
N THR A 121 -17.02 -13.88 9.53
CA THR A 121 -15.86 -13.04 9.87
C THR A 121 -14.66 -13.93 10.16
N ASP A 122 -13.46 -13.35 10.05
CA ASP A 122 -12.21 -14.04 10.41
C ASP A 122 -11.98 -14.07 11.93
N CYS A 123 -11.14 -14.99 12.37
CA CYS A 123 -10.61 -15.03 13.73
C CYS A 123 -9.25 -14.31 13.76
N GLY A 124 -9.21 -13.01 13.43
CA GLY A 124 -8.02 -12.19 13.46
C GLY A 124 -7.57 -11.85 14.88
N ALA A 125 -7.26 -10.57 15.13
CA ALA A 125 -6.88 -10.08 16.45
C ALA A 125 -7.91 -10.45 17.52
N GLY A 126 -7.46 -11.07 18.61
CA GLY A 126 -8.33 -11.56 19.69
C GLY A 126 -9.08 -12.87 19.38
N GLY A 127 -8.87 -13.47 18.22
CA GLY A 127 -9.39 -14.79 17.86
C GLY A 127 -10.91 -14.90 17.91
N LEU A 128 -11.44 -15.92 18.60
CA LEU A 128 -12.88 -16.12 18.75
C LEU A 128 -13.56 -14.98 19.52
N SER A 129 -12.84 -14.28 20.40
CA SER A 129 -13.41 -13.20 21.19
C SER A 129 -13.86 -12.02 20.35
N SER A 130 -13.06 -11.62 19.36
CA SER A 130 -13.46 -10.57 18.41
C SER A 130 -14.45 -11.10 17.38
N ALA A 131 -14.21 -12.27 16.80
CA ALA A 131 -15.08 -12.82 15.75
C ALA A 131 -16.54 -12.98 16.22
N VAL A 132 -16.75 -13.63 17.38
CA VAL A 132 -18.08 -13.82 17.97
C VAL A 132 -18.62 -12.52 18.57
N GLY A 133 -17.75 -11.74 19.23
CA GLY A 133 -18.11 -10.45 19.83
C GLY A 133 -18.68 -9.47 18.83
N GLU A 134 -17.99 -9.27 17.70
CA GLU A 134 -18.43 -8.37 16.64
C GLU A 134 -19.72 -8.86 15.96
N MET A 135 -19.78 -10.16 15.62
CA MET A 135 -20.94 -10.71 14.95
C MET A 135 -22.19 -10.73 15.84
N GLY A 136 -21.98 -10.89 17.17
CA GLY A 136 -23.02 -10.92 18.18
C GLY A 136 -23.33 -9.57 18.84
N GLU A 137 -22.76 -8.46 18.41
CA GLU A 137 -22.82 -7.14 19.07
C GLU A 137 -24.23 -6.77 19.54
N THR A 138 -25.22 -6.92 18.69
CA THR A 138 -26.63 -6.58 18.99
C THR A 138 -27.46 -7.77 19.52
N LEU A 139 -26.96 -8.99 19.40
CA LEU A 139 -27.68 -10.22 19.70
C LEU A 139 -27.25 -10.87 21.01
N GLY A 140 -25.93 -10.87 21.26
CA GLY A 140 -25.33 -11.76 22.23
C GLY A 140 -25.16 -13.19 21.69
N ALA A 141 -24.35 -13.98 22.38
CA ALA A 141 -24.06 -15.36 22.00
C ALA A 141 -23.85 -16.25 23.22
N GLU A 142 -24.08 -17.54 23.06
CA GLU A 142 -23.74 -18.60 24.02
C GLU A 142 -22.79 -19.57 23.34
N ILE A 143 -21.57 -19.73 23.90
CA ILE A 143 -20.47 -20.49 23.28
C ILE A 143 -20.01 -21.58 24.23
N GLU A 144 -19.85 -22.78 23.73
CA GLU A 144 -19.32 -23.97 24.39
C GLU A 144 -17.85 -24.16 23.97
N LEU A 145 -16.90 -23.67 24.78
CA LEU A 145 -15.48 -23.65 24.42
C LEU A 145 -14.84 -25.04 24.35
N ASP A 146 -15.39 -26.02 25.05
CA ASP A 146 -14.97 -27.43 24.96
C ASP A 146 -15.29 -28.09 23.61
N LYS A 147 -16.16 -27.49 22.80
CA LYS A 147 -16.45 -27.93 21.44
C LYS A 147 -15.47 -27.39 20.37
N VAL A 148 -14.66 -26.39 20.72
CA VAL A 148 -13.72 -25.80 19.77
C VAL A 148 -12.65 -26.83 19.39
N PRO A 149 -12.40 -27.08 18.08
CA PRO A 149 -11.34 -27.99 17.64
C PRO A 149 -9.96 -27.48 18.07
N LEU A 150 -9.18 -28.33 18.73
CA LEU A 150 -7.87 -27.98 19.26
C LEU A 150 -6.75 -28.70 18.51
N LYS A 151 -5.59 -28.06 18.32
CA LYS A 151 -4.37 -28.65 17.78
C LYS A 151 -3.81 -29.72 18.74
N TYR A 152 -3.96 -29.51 20.07
CA TYR A 152 -3.51 -30.38 21.13
C TYR A 152 -4.28 -30.09 22.43
N GLN A 153 -4.28 -31.03 23.36
CA GLN A 153 -4.94 -30.89 24.65
C GLN A 153 -4.18 -29.97 25.61
N GLY A 154 -4.87 -29.45 26.60
CA GLY A 154 -4.28 -28.70 27.71
C GLY A 154 -4.32 -27.17 27.54
N LEU A 155 -5.08 -26.65 26.58
CA LEU A 155 -5.41 -25.23 26.54
C LEU A 155 -6.47 -24.92 27.60
N SER A 156 -6.29 -23.78 28.30
CA SER A 156 -7.31 -23.20 29.15
C SER A 156 -8.45 -22.60 28.31
N TYR A 157 -9.61 -22.41 28.90
CA TYR A 157 -10.74 -21.76 28.24
C TYR A 157 -10.39 -20.33 27.78
N THR A 158 -9.53 -19.62 28.52
CA THR A 158 -9.04 -18.28 28.11
C THR A 158 -8.17 -18.39 26.86
N GLU A 159 -7.20 -19.31 26.84
CA GLU A 159 -6.34 -19.51 25.67
C GLU A 159 -7.16 -19.89 24.43
N ILE A 160 -8.18 -20.76 24.57
CA ILE A 160 -9.08 -21.12 23.47
C ILE A 160 -9.82 -19.89 22.93
N TRP A 161 -10.29 -19.03 23.82
CA TRP A 161 -11.11 -17.87 23.47
C TRP A 161 -10.36 -16.76 22.78
N ILE A 162 -9.10 -16.49 23.17
CA ILE A 162 -8.29 -15.36 22.69
C ILE A 162 -7.19 -15.76 21.70
N SER A 163 -7.01 -17.07 21.41
CA SER A 163 -5.99 -17.51 20.45
C SER A 163 -6.25 -16.92 19.08
N GLU A 164 -5.20 -16.38 18.48
CA GLU A 164 -5.19 -15.85 17.11
C GLU A 164 -4.64 -16.86 16.11
N ALA A 165 -4.75 -18.17 16.41
CA ALA A 165 -4.35 -19.22 15.48
C ALA A 165 -5.00 -18.99 14.10
N GLN A 166 -4.17 -19.07 13.06
CA GLN A 166 -4.51 -18.63 11.70
C GLN A 166 -5.49 -19.56 10.99
N GLU A 167 -5.99 -19.14 9.82
CA GLU A 167 -6.85 -19.88 8.89
C GLU A 167 -8.17 -20.36 9.52
N ARG A 168 -8.78 -19.53 10.37
CA ARG A 168 -10.06 -19.79 11.00
C ARG A 168 -11.08 -18.71 10.67
N MET A 169 -12.30 -19.15 10.38
CA MET A 169 -13.46 -18.29 10.18
C MET A 169 -14.61 -18.68 11.10
N VAL A 170 -15.40 -17.70 11.53
CA VAL A 170 -16.65 -17.91 12.24
C VAL A 170 -17.83 -17.59 11.32
N PHE A 171 -18.80 -18.50 11.27
CA PHE A 171 -20.02 -18.36 10.47
C PHE A 171 -21.26 -18.32 11.35
N ALA A 172 -22.25 -17.51 10.94
CA ALA A 172 -23.61 -17.57 11.46
C ALA A 172 -24.47 -18.38 10.49
N VAL A 173 -24.91 -19.58 10.92
CA VAL A 173 -25.61 -20.53 10.08
C VAL A 173 -26.99 -20.83 10.67
N SER A 174 -28.05 -20.66 9.88
CA SER A 174 -29.40 -21.04 10.33
C SER A 174 -29.52 -22.56 10.61
N PRO A 175 -30.22 -22.97 11.67
CA PRO A 175 -30.34 -24.39 12.04
C PRO A 175 -30.81 -25.32 10.92
N GLU A 176 -31.68 -24.83 10.05
CA GLU A 176 -32.20 -25.61 8.91
C GLU A 176 -31.15 -25.85 7.81
N LYS A 177 -30.09 -25.05 7.77
CA LYS A 177 -29.02 -25.13 6.75
C LYS A 177 -27.77 -25.85 7.24
N ILE A 178 -27.66 -26.12 8.54
CA ILE A 178 -26.42 -26.63 9.15
C ILE A 178 -25.93 -27.93 8.52
N LYS A 179 -26.84 -28.85 8.22
CA LYS A 179 -26.49 -30.15 7.63
C LYS A 179 -25.81 -29.98 6.26
N ASP A 180 -26.38 -29.13 5.41
CA ASP A 180 -25.84 -28.86 4.08
C ASP A 180 -24.53 -28.05 4.17
N PHE A 181 -24.44 -27.12 5.10
CA PHE A 181 -23.21 -26.36 5.37
C PHE A 181 -22.06 -27.30 5.74
N LEU A 182 -22.25 -28.14 6.76
CA LEU A 182 -21.21 -29.08 7.19
C LEU A 182 -20.84 -30.10 6.08
N ALA A 183 -21.80 -30.54 5.26
CA ALA A 183 -21.52 -31.44 4.14
C ALA A 183 -20.64 -30.79 3.05
N VAL A 184 -20.83 -29.49 2.76
CA VAL A 184 -20.00 -28.75 1.80
C VAL A 184 -18.57 -28.60 2.32
N PHE A 185 -18.40 -28.28 3.59
CA PHE A 185 -17.08 -28.14 4.20
C PHE A 185 -16.34 -29.49 4.27
N ALA A 186 -17.04 -30.55 4.66
CA ALA A 186 -16.46 -31.90 4.71
C ALA A 186 -16.05 -32.43 3.33
N ALA A 187 -16.72 -32.03 2.24
CA ALA A 187 -16.36 -32.44 0.90
C ALA A 187 -15.01 -31.90 0.41
N GLU A 188 -14.54 -30.80 1.01
CA GLU A 188 -13.24 -30.16 0.72
C GLU A 188 -12.20 -30.39 1.85
N ASP A 189 -12.46 -31.38 2.72
CA ASP A 189 -11.61 -31.68 3.90
C ASP A 189 -11.38 -30.47 4.83
N VAL A 190 -12.35 -29.59 4.94
CA VAL A 190 -12.31 -28.44 5.88
C VAL A 190 -13.13 -28.77 7.11
N GLU A 191 -12.48 -28.79 8.27
CA GLU A 191 -13.18 -29.02 9.54
C GLU A 191 -14.11 -27.84 9.86
N ALA A 192 -15.37 -28.12 10.18
CA ALA A 192 -16.37 -27.13 10.60
C ALA A 192 -17.15 -27.67 11.79
N THR A 193 -17.20 -26.90 12.89
CA THR A 193 -17.76 -27.34 14.15
C THR A 193 -18.72 -26.30 14.73
N VAL A 194 -19.92 -26.72 15.14
CA VAL A 194 -20.87 -25.89 15.86
C VAL A 194 -20.39 -25.74 17.30
N ILE A 195 -20.07 -24.50 17.69
CA ILE A 195 -19.54 -24.17 19.03
C ILE A 195 -20.54 -23.38 19.89
N GLY A 196 -21.71 -23.03 19.35
CA GLY A 196 -22.70 -22.26 20.08
C GLY A 196 -23.79 -21.69 19.20
N ARG A 197 -24.43 -20.62 19.69
CA ARG A 197 -25.54 -19.94 18.98
C ARG A 197 -25.62 -18.46 19.33
N PHE A 198 -26.18 -17.67 18.44
CA PHE A 198 -26.58 -16.28 18.72
C PHE A 198 -27.95 -16.27 19.41
N THR A 199 -28.04 -15.63 20.58
CA THR A 199 -29.17 -15.83 21.50
C THR A 199 -30.28 -14.78 21.41
N GLY A 200 -29.93 -13.53 21.11
CA GLY A 200 -30.83 -12.36 21.22
C GLY A 200 -31.02 -11.88 22.65
N THR A 201 -30.16 -12.31 23.61
CA THR A 201 -30.21 -11.89 25.01
C THR A 201 -29.46 -10.58 25.30
N GLY A 202 -28.61 -10.13 24.35
CA GLY A 202 -27.68 -9.02 24.54
C GLY A 202 -26.51 -9.38 25.47
N ARG A 203 -26.28 -10.68 25.73
CA ARG A 203 -25.19 -11.15 26.60
C ARG A 203 -24.31 -12.15 25.88
N LEU A 204 -23.02 -12.11 26.16
CA LEU A 204 -22.03 -13.10 25.77
C LEU A 204 -21.80 -14.05 26.94
N ALA A 205 -22.30 -15.27 26.84
CA ALA A 205 -22.11 -16.34 27.80
C ALA A 205 -21.09 -17.36 27.24
N LEU A 206 -20.06 -17.68 28.03
CA LEU A 206 -19.07 -18.70 27.70
C LEU A 206 -19.20 -19.86 28.67
N LEU A 207 -19.26 -21.07 28.11
CA LEU A 207 -19.36 -22.34 28.85
C LEU A 207 -18.10 -23.17 28.60
N TYR A 208 -17.63 -23.87 29.60
CA TYR A 208 -16.53 -24.84 29.51
C TYR A 208 -16.79 -26.00 30.46
N GLY A 209 -16.88 -27.22 29.92
CA GLY A 209 -17.22 -28.40 30.69
C GLY A 209 -18.57 -28.29 31.40
N GLY A 210 -19.55 -27.68 30.76
CA GLY A 210 -20.89 -27.45 31.30
C GLY A 210 -20.99 -26.36 32.39
N ARG A 211 -19.88 -25.64 32.67
CA ARG A 211 -19.85 -24.51 33.63
C ARG A 211 -19.75 -23.19 32.92
N GLN A 212 -20.47 -22.19 33.37
CA GLN A 212 -20.34 -20.83 32.87
C GLN A 212 -19.03 -20.22 33.38
N VAL A 213 -18.14 -19.82 32.45
CA VAL A 213 -16.83 -19.24 32.76
C VAL A 213 -16.77 -17.75 32.47
N ALA A 214 -17.72 -17.21 31.71
CA ALA A 214 -17.93 -15.78 31.51
C ALA A 214 -19.40 -15.47 31.21
N ASP A 215 -19.83 -14.27 31.57
CA ASP A 215 -21.15 -13.70 31.26
C ASP A 215 -21.02 -12.18 31.20
N LEU A 216 -20.99 -11.61 30.01
CA LEU A 216 -20.70 -10.21 29.74
C LEU A 216 -21.86 -9.54 29.00
N ASP A 217 -22.19 -8.32 29.40
CA ASP A 217 -23.13 -7.50 28.62
C ASP A 217 -22.49 -6.98 27.36
N MET A 218 -23.17 -7.15 26.22
CA MET A 218 -22.64 -6.74 24.90
C MET A 218 -22.47 -5.23 24.80
N LYS A 219 -23.33 -4.43 25.45
CA LYS A 219 -23.18 -2.98 25.48
C LYS A 219 -21.94 -2.56 26.27
N PHE A 220 -21.62 -3.30 27.35
CA PHE A 220 -20.37 -3.08 28.08
C PHE A 220 -19.15 -3.43 27.21
N LEU A 221 -19.17 -4.55 26.50
CA LEU A 221 -18.05 -4.96 25.63
C LEU A 221 -17.76 -3.93 24.53
N HIS A 222 -18.78 -3.39 23.89
CA HIS A 222 -18.61 -2.48 22.75
C HIS A 222 -18.60 -0.99 23.11
N GLY A 223 -19.21 -0.60 24.22
CA GLY A 223 -19.35 0.81 24.64
C GLY A 223 -18.85 1.14 26.05
N GLY A 224 -18.34 0.15 26.78
CA GLY A 224 -17.95 0.31 28.20
C GLY A 224 -16.56 0.90 28.44
N MET A 225 -15.78 1.12 27.40
CA MET A 225 -14.45 1.70 27.56
C MET A 225 -14.53 3.19 27.93
N PRO A 226 -13.79 3.64 28.96
CA PRO A 226 -13.67 5.05 29.28
C PRO A 226 -13.09 5.83 28.10
N ARG A 227 -13.59 7.05 27.89
CA ARG A 227 -13.03 7.94 26.89
C ARG A 227 -11.61 8.34 27.28
N VAL A 228 -10.62 7.88 26.53
CA VAL A 228 -9.22 8.28 26.70
C VAL A 228 -9.02 9.66 26.11
N VAL A 229 -8.44 10.59 26.88
CA VAL A 229 -8.06 11.93 26.45
C VAL A 229 -6.54 12.05 26.56
N ARG A 230 -5.88 12.34 25.45
CA ARG A 230 -4.43 12.55 25.38
C ARG A 230 -4.11 13.96 24.91
N GLN A 231 -2.94 14.45 25.30
CA GLN A 231 -2.48 15.76 24.86
C GLN A 231 -1.59 15.61 23.64
N ALA A 232 -1.91 16.35 22.58
CA ALA A 232 -1.11 16.44 21.37
C ALA A 232 -0.36 17.77 21.33
N LYS A 233 0.95 17.72 21.05
CA LYS A 233 1.79 18.89 20.87
C LYS A 233 2.55 18.76 19.57
N LEU A 234 2.40 19.73 18.69
CA LEU A 234 3.19 19.77 17.47
C LEU A 234 4.41 20.68 17.69
N ASP A 235 5.55 20.07 17.82
CA ASP A 235 6.82 20.78 17.71
C ASP A 235 7.16 20.88 16.20
N ARG A 236 7.18 22.10 15.68
CA ARG A 236 7.60 22.36 14.29
C ARG A 236 9.08 22.75 14.32
N PRO A 237 9.99 21.83 13.99
CA PRO A 237 11.38 22.21 13.84
C PRO A 237 11.48 23.22 12.68
N VAL A 238 12.17 24.33 12.92
CA VAL A 238 12.45 25.29 11.85
C VAL A 238 13.69 24.83 11.12
N PHE A 239 13.49 24.20 9.98
CA PHE A 239 14.58 23.84 9.09
C PHE A 239 14.89 25.00 8.15
N ARG A 240 16.18 25.30 8.02
CA ARG A 240 16.68 26.25 7.01
C ARG A 240 16.84 25.49 5.69
N ASP A 241 16.73 26.23 4.60
CA ASP A 241 17.12 25.68 3.30
C ASP A 241 18.63 25.42 3.28
N PHE A 242 19.04 24.49 2.44
CA PHE A 242 20.45 24.13 2.27
C PHE A 242 20.94 24.53 0.87
N THR A 243 22.26 24.79 0.78
CA THR A 243 22.88 25.13 -0.49
C THR A 243 23.08 23.89 -1.33
N VAL A 244 22.63 23.94 -2.57
CA VAL A 244 22.89 22.91 -3.56
C VAL A 244 24.15 23.28 -4.36
N PRO A 245 25.17 22.41 -4.43
CA PRO A 245 26.37 22.71 -5.20
C PRO A 245 26.08 22.82 -6.70
N ALA A 246 26.45 23.93 -7.31
CA ALA A 246 26.42 24.04 -8.77
C ALA A 246 27.52 23.14 -9.39
N LYS A 247 27.15 22.39 -10.41
CA LYS A 247 28.04 21.45 -11.08
C LYS A 247 27.96 21.62 -12.61
N ASP A 248 29.01 21.21 -13.30
CA ASP A 248 29.01 21.18 -14.76
C ASP A 248 28.13 20.06 -15.30
N THR A 249 28.03 18.95 -14.59
CA THR A 249 27.18 17.80 -14.94
C THR A 249 26.67 17.12 -13.67
N TYR A 250 25.47 16.55 -13.74
CA TYR A 250 24.79 15.81 -12.68
C TYR A 250 24.68 14.31 -13.00
N THR A 251 25.37 13.82 -14.04
CA THR A 251 25.34 12.40 -14.44
C THR A 251 25.76 11.49 -13.28
N ALA A 252 26.84 11.83 -12.57
CA ALA A 252 27.29 11.02 -11.43
C ALA A 252 26.28 11.03 -10.27
N ASP A 253 25.61 12.16 -10.04
CA ASP A 253 24.59 12.27 -9.01
C ASP A 253 23.37 11.41 -9.37
N LEU A 254 22.90 11.44 -10.61
CA LEU A 254 21.80 10.60 -11.09
C LEU A 254 22.13 9.09 -10.90
N LEU A 255 23.33 8.66 -11.30
CA LEU A 255 23.74 7.26 -11.09
C LEU A 255 23.76 6.87 -9.61
N ARG A 256 24.18 7.78 -8.73
CA ARG A 256 24.16 7.54 -7.27
C ARG A 256 22.74 7.52 -6.72
N VAL A 257 21.84 8.39 -7.16
CA VAL A 257 20.43 8.40 -6.77
C VAL A 257 19.76 7.09 -7.21
N LEU A 258 19.96 6.66 -8.46
CA LEU A 258 19.45 5.39 -8.97
C LEU A 258 19.94 4.18 -8.16
N ALA A 259 21.14 4.24 -7.58
CA ALA A 259 21.70 3.18 -6.75
C ALA A 259 21.27 3.25 -5.27
N MET A 260 20.52 4.26 -4.84
CA MET A 260 20.04 4.34 -3.45
C MET A 260 19.02 3.23 -3.17
N PRO A 261 19.03 2.59 -1.98
CA PRO A 261 18.15 1.45 -1.69
C PRO A 261 16.65 1.72 -1.94
N ASN A 262 16.18 2.92 -1.67
CA ASN A 262 14.76 3.28 -1.87
C ASN A 262 14.40 3.46 -3.36
N VAL A 263 15.35 3.93 -4.18
CA VAL A 263 15.18 4.13 -5.63
C VAL A 263 15.51 2.87 -6.43
N ALA A 264 16.56 2.14 -6.04
CA ALA A 264 17.08 1.00 -6.77
C ALA A 264 16.04 -0.11 -7.02
N SER A 265 16.21 -0.86 -8.09
CA SER A 265 15.31 -1.94 -8.52
C SER A 265 15.05 -2.96 -7.41
N LYS A 266 13.80 -3.27 -7.23
CA LYS A 266 13.33 -4.37 -6.34
C LYS A 266 13.06 -5.66 -7.12
N GLU A 267 13.63 -5.79 -8.32
CA GLU A 267 13.41 -6.91 -9.25
C GLU A 267 13.60 -8.28 -8.58
N TRP A 268 14.60 -8.43 -7.69
CA TRP A 268 14.86 -9.67 -6.97
C TRP A 268 13.70 -10.09 -6.05
N ILE A 269 12.92 -9.14 -5.52
CA ILE A 269 11.69 -9.39 -4.76
C ILE A 269 10.56 -9.75 -5.71
N VAL A 270 10.30 -8.87 -6.69
CA VAL A 270 9.17 -8.98 -7.61
C VAL A 270 9.18 -10.32 -8.34
N ARG A 271 10.35 -10.79 -8.79
CA ARG A 271 10.48 -12.06 -9.55
C ARG A 271 10.27 -13.33 -8.71
N GLN A 272 10.17 -13.21 -7.39
CA GLN A 272 9.85 -14.34 -6.53
C GLN A 272 8.33 -14.55 -6.36
N TYR A 273 7.54 -13.54 -6.68
CA TYR A 273 6.09 -13.53 -6.49
C TYR A 273 5.37 -13.90 -7.78
N ASP A 274 4.32 -14.74 -7.63
CA ASP A 274 3.43 -15.05 -8.74
C ASP A 274 2.50 -13.85 -8.99
N HIS A 275 2.83 -13.03 -9.96
CA HIS A 275 2.04 -11.85 -10.33
C HIS A 275 1.14 -12.08 -11.56
N GLU A 276 1.17 -13.26 -12.16
CA GLU A 276 0.39 -13.62 -13.36
C GLU A 276 -0.63 -14.74 -13.10
N VAL A 277 -0.61 -15.36 -11.93
CA VAL A 277 -1.55 -16.44 -11.57
C VAL A 277 -3.00 -15.95 -11.71
N GLN A 278 -3.92 -16.83 -12.04
CA GLN A 278 -5.31 -16.56 -12.45
C GLN A 278 -5.47 -15.88 -13.82
N GLY A 279 -4.39 -15.51 -14.51
CA GLY A 279 -4.42 -14.98 -15.88
C GLY A 279 -5.07 -13.61 -16.06
N GLY A 280 -5.31 -12.87 -14.96
CA GLY A 280 -5.99 -11.57 -14.99
C GLY A 280 -5.07 -10.35 -14.98
N THR A 281 -3.75 -10.51 -14.93
CA THR A 281 -2.83 -9.38 -14.83
C THR A 281 -2.56 -8.76 -16.20
N ILE A 282 -3.03 -7.53 -16.40
CA ILE A 282 -2.89 -6.77 -17.64
C ILE A 282 -1.59 -5.96 -17.63
N LEU A 283 -1.35 -5.16 -16.58
CA LEU A 283 -0.07 -4.50 -16.37
C LEU A 283 0.66 -5.13 -15.20
N LYS A 284 1.89 -5.53 -15.45
CA LYS A 284 2.76 -6.25 -14.52
C LYS A 284 3.62 -5.26 -13.73
N PRO A 285 4.19 -5.68 -12.59
CA PRO A 285 5.08 -4.83 -11.79
C PRO A 285 6.33 -4.36 -12.54
N LEU A 286 6.81 -5.16 -13.50
CA LEU A 286 7.94 -4.81 -14.36
C LEU A 286 7.50 -4.73 -15.81
N VAL A 287 7.84 -3.63 -16.48
CA VAL A 287 7.38 -3.27 -17.81
C VAL A 287 8.52 -3.14 -18.82
N GLY A 288 8.18 -2.91 -20.08
CA GLY A 288 9.08 -2.74 -21.19
C GLY A 288 9.50 -4.05 -21.88
N PRO A 289 10.23 -3.98 -23.01
CA PRO A 289 10.68 -5.14 -23.79
C PRO A 289 11.48 -6.15 -22.97
N GLY A 290 12.42 -5.66 -22.14
CA GLY A 290 13.23 -6.46 -21.23
C GLY A 290 12.52 -6.87 -19.94
N ARG A 291 11.27 -6.41 -19.71
CA ARG A 291 10.53 -6.59 -18.45
C ARG A 291 11.37 -6.23 -17.22
N ALA A 292 12.05 -5.10 -17.29
CA ALA A 292 12.98 -4.66 -16.25
C ALA A 292 12.73 -3.22 -15.79
N GLY A 293 11.89 -2.43 -16.48
CA GLY A 293 11.48 -1.09 -16.05
C GLY A 293 10.44 -1.15 -14.91
N PRO A 294 10.37 -0.15 -14.03
CA PRO A 294 9.37 -0.08 -12.98
C PRO A 294 7.98 0.21 -13.59
N GLY A 295 6.93 -0.41 -13.04
CA GLY A 295 5.55 -0.05 -13.34
C GLY A 295 4.97 0.78 -12.20
N ASP A 296 4.20 1.85 -12.51
CA ASP A 296 3.62 2.76 -11.51
C ASP A 296 2.54 2.07 -10.68
N ALA A 297 1.67 1.31 -11.35
CA ALA A 297 0.63 0.52 -10.71
C ALA A 297 0.38 -0.78 -11.49
N ALA A 298 -0.15 -1.78 -10.81
CA ALA A 298 -0.66 -2.96 -11.47
C ALA A 298 -2.08 -2.72 -12.00
N VAL A 299 -2.42 -3.35 -13.14
CA VAL A 299 -3.79 -3.37 -13.67
C VAL A 299 -4.24 -4.81 -13.84
N LEU A 300 -5.40 -5.11 -13.29
CA LEU A 300 -6.01 -6.44 -13.28
C LEU A 300 -7.33 -6.44 -14.02
N ALA A 301 -7.63 -7.53 -14.72
CA ALA A 301 -8.91 -7.85 -15.34
C ALA A 301 -9.58 -8.98 -14.53
N PRO A 302 -10.22 -8.70 -13.38
CA PRO A 302 -10.78 -9.74 -12.52
C PRO A 302 -12.01 -10.44 -13.14
N LEU A 303 -12.59 -9.86 -14.19
CA LEU A 303 -13.70 -10.41 -14.96
C LEU A 303 -13.27 -10.50 -16.43
N PRO A 304 -12.97 -11.69 -16.96
CA PRO A 304 -12.42 -11.85 -18.32
C PRO A 304 -13.27 -11.25 -19.45
N ALA A 305 -14.60 -11.23 -19.29
CA ALA A 305 -15.53 -10.67 -20.27
C ALA A 305 -15.70 -9.14 -20.14
N SER A 306 -15.09 -8.50 -19.14
CA SER A 306 -15.21 -7.07 -18.91
C SER A 306 -14.11 -6.29 -19.64
N ARG A 307 -14.49 -5.14 -20.21
CA ARG A 307 -13.51 -4.15 -20.72
C ARG A 307 -12.90 -3.31 -19.60
N ARG A 308 -13.47 -3.38 -18.39
CA ARG A 308 -13.02 -2.65 -17.21
C ARG A 308 -12.06 -3.50 -16.39
N GLY A 309 -11.11 -2.83 -15.78
CA GLY A 309 -10.18 -3.42 -14.83
C GLY A 309 -10.09 -2.63 -13.54
N VAL A 310 -9.20 -3.10 -12.68
CA VAL A 310 -8.83 -2.47 -11.40
C VAL A 310 -7.35 -2.15 -11.44
N ALA A 311 -6.99 -0.91 -11.15
CA ALA A 311 -5.60 -0.52 -10.88
C ALA A 311 -5.36 -0.53 -9.37
N VAL A 312 -4.16 -0.99 -8.97
CA VAL A 312 -3.70 -0.96 -7.57
C VAL A 312 -2.33 -0.31 -7.54
N GLY A 313 -2.20 0.75 -6.75
CA GLY A 313 -0.96 1.50 -6.54
C GLY A 313 -0.79 1.85 -5.06
N CYS A 314 0.38 2.31 -4.68
CA CYS A 314 0.67 2.73 -3.31
C CYS A 314 1.54 3.99 -3.29
N GLY A 315 1.57 4.67 -2.13
CA GLY A 315 2.43 5.82 -1.87
C GLY A 315 2.91 5.83 -0.42
N CYS A 316 4.17 6.20 -0.19
CA CYS A 316 4.78 6.21 1.13
C CYS A 316 6.03 7.11 1.15
N ALA A 317 6.01 8.19 1.92
CA ALA A 317 7.08 9.17 1.98
C ALA A 317 7.55 9.47 3.42
N PRO A 318 8.04 8.50 4.22
CA PRO A 318 8.30 8.68 5.65
C PRO A 318 9.38 9.73 5.95
N LYS A 319 10.36 9.97 5.08
CA LYS A 319 11.38 11.02 5.27
C LYS A 319 10.80 12.43 5.29
N PHE A 320 9.71 12.67 4.58
CA PHE A 320 9.03 13.96 4.65
C PHE A 320 8.40 14.20 6.03
N GLY A 321 8.03 13.11 6.73
CA GLY A 321 7.46 13.16 8.07
C GLY A 321 8.39 13.69 9.14
N ASP A 322 9.70 13.56 8.96
CA ASP A 322 10.71 14.14 9.85
C ASP A 322 10.72 15.68 9.79
N LEU A 323 10.22 16.26 8.70
CA LEU A 323 10.12 17.69 8.46
C LEU A 323 8.70 18.22 8.65
N ASP A 324 7.70 17.56 8.06
CA ASP A 324 6.30 17.96 8.17
C ASP A 324 5.35 16.75 7.95
N PRO A 325 4.74 16.20 9.01
CA PRO A 325 3.83 15.06 8.90
C PRO A 325 2.57 15.32 8.06
N TYR A 326 2.11 16.56 7.96
CA TYR A 326 0.97 16.91 7.12
C TYR A 326 1.30 16.73 5.64
N TRP A 327 2.45 17.27 5.21
CA TRP A 327 2.87 17.15 3.80
C TRP A 327 3.37 15.75 3.46
N MET A 328 3.93 15.01 4.42
CA MET A 328 4.20 13.59 4.25
C MET A 328 2.93 12.81 3.88
N ALA A 329 1.87 12.98 4.67
CA ALA A 329 0.60 12.28 4.41
C ALA A 329 -0.05 12.73 3.09
N ALA A 330 0.00 14.04 2.80
CA ALA A 330 -0.46 14.58 1.53
C ALA A 330 0.29 13.97 0.33
N SER A 331 1.62 13.85 0.45
CA SER A 331 2.48 13.27 -0.59
C SER A 331 2.18 11.78 -0.81
N ALA A 332 2.02 11.01 0.27
CA ALA A 332 1.67 9.59 0.16
C ALA A 332 0.31 9.38 -0.54
N ILE A 333 -0.68 10.24 -0.28
CA ILE A 333 -1.98 10.20 -0.97
C ILE A 333 -1.83 10.57 -2.44
N ASP A 334 -1.13 11.68 -2.74
CA ASP A 334 -0.90 12.12 -4.12
C ASP A 334 -0.17 11.04 -4.93
N GLU A 335 0.87 10.43 -4.36
CA GLU A 335 1.64 9.37 -5.00
C GLU A 335 0.79 8.13 -5.30
N ALA A 336 0.02 7.62 -4.33
CA ALA A 336 -0.85 6.48 -4.55
C ALA A 336 -1.88 6.74 -5.65
N LEU A 337 -2.49 7.94 -5.68
CA LEU A 337 -3.43 8.35 -6.72
C LEU A 337 -2.72 8.57 -8.06
N ARG A 338 -1.56 9.20 -8.06
CA ARG A 338 -0.73 9.46 -9.23
C ARG A 338 -0.38 8.17 -9.95
N ASN A 339 0.03 7.14 -9.20
CA ASN A 339 0.37 5.83 -9.71
C ASN A 339 -0.80 5.16 -10.43
N VAL A 340 -2.00 5.15 -9.85
CA VAL A 340 -3.15 4.52 -10.53
C VAL A 340 -3.66 5.36 -11.71
N VAL A 341 -3.52 6.70 -11.67
CA VAL A 341 -3.87 7.58 -12.78
C VAL A 341 -2.91 7.41 -13.95
N ALA A 342 -1.61 7.26 -13.69
CA ALA A 342 -0.59 7.04 -14.72
C ALA A 342 -0.89 5.82 -15.59
N VAL A 343 -1.48 4.77 -15.02
CA VAL A 343 -1.86 3.56 -15.77
C VAL A 343 -3.28 3.62 -16.35
N GLY A 344 -4.03 4.72 -16.14
CA GLY A 344 -5.32 4.97 -16.77
C GLY A 344 -6.55 4.77 -15.88
N ALA A 345 -6.39 4.63 -14.55
CA ALA A 345 -7.53 4.60 -13.64
C ALA A 345 -8.28 5.94 -13.60
N ASP A 346 -9.57 5.87 -13.38
CA ASP A 346 -10.46 7.02 -13.22
C ASP A 346 -10.32 7.59 -11.81
N PRO A 347 -9.78 8.81 -11.63
CA PRO A 347 -9.60 9.41 -10.31
C PRO A 347 -10.92 9.65 -9.57
N GLU A 348 -12.05 9.78 -10.28
CA GLU A 348 -13.38 9.95 -9.68
C GLU A 348 -13.97 8.60 -9.20
N ARG A 349 -13.31 7.49 -9.49
CA ARG A 349 -13.69 6.12 -9.10
C ARG A 349 -12.54 5.38 -8.43
N THR A 350 -11.84 6.08 -7.56
CA THR A 350 -10.71 5.57 -6.80
C THR A 350 -11.01 5.65 -5.31
N ALA A 351 -10.66 4.61 -4.57
CA ALA A 351 -10.74 4.54 -3.13
C ALA A 351 -9.36 4.34 -2.52
N LEU A 352 -9.21 4.74 -1.25
CA LEU A 352 -7.96 4.69 -0.50
C LEU A 352 -8.07 3.73 0.69
N LEU A 353 -6.94 3.17 1.07
CA LEU A 353 -6.73 2.43 2.30
C LEU A 353 -5.46 2.98 2.96
N ASP A 354 -5.51 3.24 4.26
CA ASP A 354 -4.36 3.69 5.02
C ASP A 354 -3.75 2.58 5.89
N ASN A 355 -2.44 2.70 6.13
CA ASN A 355 -1.74 1.96 7.18
C ASN A 355 -0.85 2.95 7.93
N PHE A 356 -1.28 3.37 9.10
CA PHE A 356 -0.46 4.14 10.03
C PHE A 356 0.43 3.21 10.84
N SER A 357 1.72 3.50 10.88
CA SER A 357 2.67 2.91 11.82
C SER A 357 3.45 4.02 12.49
N TRP A 358 3.33 4.09 13.81
CA TRP A 358 3.71 5.26 14.59
C TRP A 358 4.35 4.88 15.92
N GLY A 359 5.21 5.75 16.45
CA GLY A 359 5.70 5.62 17.81
C GLY A 359 4.63 5.83 18.87
N ASN A 360 4.99 5.62 20.14
CA ASN A 360 4.09 5.70 21.27
C ASN A 360 3.34 7.04 21.36
N THR A 361 2.04 7.00 21.17
CA THR A 361 1.14 8.18 21.17
C THR A 361 0.80 8.73 22.57
N ASP A 362 1.32 8.14 23.64
CA ASP A 362 1.32 8.78 24.97
C ASP A 362 2.36 9.92 25.03
N LYS A 363 3.29 9.97 24.07
CA LYS A 363 4.24 11.08 23.90
C LYS A 363 3.58 12.18 23.08
N PRO A 364 3.40 13.40 23.64
CA PRO A 364 2.60 14.47 23.03
C PRO A 364 3.07 14.92 21.64
N ASP A 365 4.38 14.92 21.38
CA ASP A 365 4.99 15.26 20.09
C ASP A 365 4.61 14.26 18.99
N ARG A 366 4.65 12.97 19.29
CA ARG A 366 4.28 11.90 18.37
C ARG A 366 2.78 11.89 18.07
N LEU A 367 1.96 12.11 19.10
CA LEU A 367 0.53 12.29 18.91
C LEU A 367 0.23 13.55 18.08
N GLY A 368 0.96 14.64 18.30
CA GLY A 368 0.83 15.87 17.51
C GLY A 368 1.14 15.64 16.02
N ALA A 369 2.18 14.87 15.72
CA ALA A 369 2.52 14.48 14.35
C ALA A 369 1.42 13.59 13.71
N LEU A 370 0.86 12.63 14.48
CA LEU A 370 -0.25 11.78 14.02
C LEU A 370 -1.51 12.60 13.69
N VAL A 371 -1.87 13.54 14.57
CA VAL A 371 -3.01 14.46 14.32
C VAL A 371 -2.81 15.24 13.03
N ARG A 372 -1.60 15.75 12.78
CA ARG A 372 -1.29 16.49 11.54
C ARG A 372 -1.40 15.61 10.30
N ALA A 373 -0.93 14.38 10.35
CA ALA A 373 -1.07 13.43 9.26
C ALA A 373 -2.55 13.08 9.00
N ALA A 374 -3.34 12.86 10.05
CA ALA A 374 -4.77 12.59 9.94
C ALA A 374 -5.56 13.80 9.38
N GLU A 375 -5.18 15.04 9.74
CA GLU A 375 -5.74 16.25 9.13
C GLU A 375 -5.50 16.29 7.61
N ALA A 376 -4.28 15.93 7.16
CA ALA A 376 -3.98 15.83 5.74
C ALA A 376 -4.82 14.73 5.06
N CYS A 377 -4.96 13.56 5.68
CA CYS A 377 -5.81 12.49 5.15
C CYS A 377 -7.24 12.99 4.92
N ARG A 378 -7.86 13.66 5.89
CA ARG A 378 -9.18 14.28 5.72
C ARG A 378 -9.19 15.28 4.57
N ASP A 379 -8.26 16.20 4.56
CA ASP A 379 -8.22 17.32 3.63
C ASP A 379 -8.05 16.85 2.17
N PHE A 380 -7.17 15.87 1.94
CA PHE A 380 -6.87 15.38 0.61
C PHE A 380 -7.86 14.31 0.13
N ALA A 381 -8.43 13.49 1.02
CA ALA A 381 -9.55 12.63 0.67
C ALA A 381 -10.74 13.45 0.13
N LEU A 382 -11.05 14.57 0.80
CA LEU A 382 -12.11 15.49 0.35
C LEU A 382 -11.74 16.22 -0.95
N ALA A 383 -10.48 16.68 -1.08
CA ALA A 383 -10.03 17.40 -2.27
C ALA A 383 -10.05 16.54 -3.53
N PHE A 384 -9.62 15.29 -3.43
CA PHE A 384 -9.60 14.33 -4.53
C PHE A 384 -10.94 13.60 -4.72
N GLY A 385 -11.86 13.66 -3.74
CA GLY A 385 -13.10 12.88 -3.75
C GLY A 385 -12.83 11.37 -3.63
N ALA A 386 -11.68 10.98 -3.06
CA ALA A 386 -11.24 9.60 -2.89
C ALA A 386 -11.44 9.16 -1.43
N PRO A 387 -12.47 8.35 -1.13
CA PRO A 387 -12.77 7.95 0.25
C PRO A 387 -11.78 6.92 0.77
N PHE A 388 -11.44 7.00 2.06
CA PHE A 388 -10.85 5.89 2.79
C PHE A 388 -11.93 4.84 3.05
N ILE A 389 -11.67 3.59 2.62
CA ILE A 389 -12.60 2.46 2.74
C ILE A 389 -12.18 1.45 3.79
N SER A 390 -10.93 1.49 4.21
CA SER A 390 -10.34 0.66 5.25
C SER A 390 -9.06 1.31 5.76
N GLY A 391 -8.54 0.80 6.86
CA GLY A 391 -7.28 1.24 7.43
C GLY A 391 -6.79 0.32 8.54
N LYS A 392 -5.54 0.48 8.94
CA LYS A 392 -4.90 -0.25 10.03
C LYS A 392 -3.92 0.66 10.76
N ASP A 393 -4.04 0.72 12.09
CA ASP A 393 -3.18 1.52 12.95
C ASP A 393 -2.27 0.65 13.80
N SER A 394 -1.00 1.09 13.94
CA SER A 394 -0.02 0.57 14.87
C SER A 394 0.68 1.75 15.54
N LEU A 395 0.44 1.97 16.84
CA LEU A 395 0.76 3.24 17.49
C LEU A 395 1.81 3.15 18.61
N ASN A 396 2.60 2.08 18.67
CA ASN A 396 3.69 1.91 19.62
C ASN A 396 4.93 1.24 18.98
N ASN A 397 5.18 1.54 17.71
CA ASN A 397 6.30 0.93 16.96
C ASN A 397 7.63 1.56 17.40
N GLU A 398 8.16 1.07 18.50
CA GLU A 398 9.43 1.47 19.09
C GLU A 398 10.22 0.23 19.51
N TYR A 399 11.53 0.38 19.57
CA TYR A 399 12.44 -0.67 20.03
C TYR A 399 13.44 -0.09 21.02
N THR A 400 13.62 -0.75 22.16
CA THR A 400 14.57 -0.35 23.18
C THR A 400 15.70 -1.36 23.29
N ALA A 401 16.94 -0.94 22.98
CA ALA A 401 18.13 -1.72 23.11
C ALA A 401 19.27 -0.90 23.73
N GLY A 402 20.06 -1.50 24.63
CA GLY A 402 21.21 -0.83 25.27
C GLY A 402 20.82 0.47 25.96
N GLY A 403 19.60 0.61 26.48
CA GLY A 403 19.09 1.83 27.12
C GLY A 403 18.69 2.95 26.17
N LYS A 404 18.73 2.73 24.85
CA LYS A 404 18.26 3.68 23.82
C LYS A 404 16.93 3.23 23.28
N ASN A 405 15.95 4.12 23.26
CA ASN A 405 14.67 3.91 22.59
C ASN A 405 14.75 4.45 21.15
N ILE A 406 14.49 3.60 20.19
CA ILE A 406 14.46 3.91 18.76
C ILE A 406 13.00 3.84 18.31
N CYS A 407 12.47 5.00 17.92
CA CYS A 407 11.17 5.09 17.28
C CYS A 407 11.33 4.92 15.77
N ILE A 408 10.44 4.19 15.13
CA ILE A 408 10.36 4.17 13.67
C ILE A 408 10.09 5.59 13.13
N PRO A 409 10.42 5.88 11.87
CA PRO A 409 9.93 7.10 11.22
C PRO A 409 8.41 7.12 11.23
N HIS A 410 7.80 8.31 11.26
CA HIS A 410 6.37 8.44 11.04
C HIS A 410 6.02 7.85 9.68
N THR A 411 5.29 6.74 9.67
CA THR A 411 5.03 5.97 8.46
C THR A 411 3.54 5.92 8.18
N LEU A 412 3.17 6.39 6.99
CA LEU A 412 1.85 6.26 6.43
C LEU A 412 1.98 5.65 5.03
N LEU A 413 1.55 4.41 4.90
CA LEU A 413 1.41 3.75 3.61
C LEU A 413 -0.04 3.92 3.12
N ILE A 414 -0.22 4.57 1.99
CA ILE A 414 -1.50 4.67 1.31
C ILE A 414 -1.54 3.66 0.17
N SER A 415 -2.61 2.89 0.10
CA SER A 415 -2.93 2.07 -1.07
C SER A 415 -4.12 2.68 -1.79
N ALA A 416 -4.02 2.85 -3.10
CA ALA A 416 -5.10 3.33 -3.96
C ALA A 416 -5.62 2.19 -4.83
N MET A 417 -6.93 2.09 -4.96
CA MET A 417 -7.61 1.17 -5.86
C MET A 417 -8.56 1.96 -6.76
N GLY A 418 -8.24 1.99 -8.06
CA GLY A 418 -9.01 2.75 -9.06
C GLY A 418 -9.60 1.85 -10.15
N ILE A 419 -10.74 2.26 -10.69
CA ILE A 419 -11.33 1.59 -11.85
C ILE A 419 -10.67 2.07 -13.13
N VAL A 420 -10.16 1.15 -13.94
CA VAL A 420 -9.72 1.39 -15.31
C VAL A 420 -10.92 1.15 -16.24
N PRO A 421 -11.48 2.20 -16.88
CA PRO A 421 -12.71 2.06 -17.67
C PRO A 421 -12.54 1.20 -18.92
N GLU A 422 -11.36 1.28 -19.56
CA GLU A 422 -11.00 0.61 -20.82
C GLU A 422 -9.59 0.01 -20.72
N LEU A 423 -9.50 -1.28 -20.49
CA LEU A 423 -8.22 -2.01 -20.33
C LEU A 423 -7.28 -1.82 -21.51
N ILE A 424 -7.80 -1.71 -22.74
CA ILE A 424 -6.99 -1.50 -23.95
C ILE A 424 -6.30 -0.12 -23.97
N ARG A 425 -6.68 0.79 -23.07
CA ARG A 425 -6.10 2.13 -22.93
C ARG A 425 -5.11 2.23 -21.76
N ALA A 426 -4.94 1.16 -21.01
CA ALA A 426 -3.95 1.15 -19.93
C ALA A 426 -2.55 1.45 -20.51
N THR A 427 -1.82 2.33 -19.83
CA THR A 427 -0.48 2.79 -20.21
C THR A 427 0.58 2.29 -19.26
N THR A 428 1.82 2.19 -19.71
CA THR A 428 2.99 1.84 -18.91
C THR A 428 4.04 2.96 -18.95
N SER A 429 4.99 2.90 -18.03
CA SER A 429 6.04 3.91 -17.87
C SER A 429 7.13 3.88 -18.94
N ASP A 430 7.42 2.72 -19.54
CA ASP A 430 8.53 2.54 -20.46
C ASP A 430 8.37 3.34 -21.76
N ALA A 431 9.45 3.95 -22.24
CA ALA A 431 9.49 4.65 -23.53
C ALA A 431 9.18 3.69 -24.69
N LYS A 432 8.40 4.15 -25.70
CA LYS A 432 7.83 3.29 -26.73
C LYS A 432 8.47 3.45 -28.12
N SER A 433 8.65 4.69 -28.57
CA SER A 433 9.01 4.89 -29.99
C SER A 433 9.93 6.09 -30.21
N PRO A 434 11.04 5.91 -30.93
CA PRO A 434 11.84 7.05 -31.38
C PRO A 434 11.00 8.06 -32.17
N GLY A 435 11.22 9.35 -31.91
CA GLY A 435 10.50 10.45 -32.52
C GLY A 435 9.25 10.91 -31.74
N ASP A 436 8.79 10.15 -30.76
CA ASP A 436 7.68 10.58 -29.92
C ASP A 436 8.08 11.75 -29.02
N ALA A 437 7.16 12.67 -28.80
CA ALA A 437 7.38 13.81 -27.93
C ALA A 437 7.26 13.42 -26.45
N VAL A 438 8.14 13.96 -25.62
CA VAL A 438 8.11 13.81 -24.15
C VAL A 438 7.63 15.12 -23.54
N PHE A 439 6.55 15.03 -22.79
CA PHE A 439 5.96 16.15 -22.05
C PHE A 439 6.13 15.93 -20.55
N ILE A 440 6.38 17.02 -19.81
CA ILE A 440 6.11 17.07 -18.38
C ILE A 440 4.71 17.67 -18.16
N VAL A 441 3.94 17.07 -17.28
CA VAL A 441 2.67 17.59 -16.78
C VAL A 441 2.80 17.84 -15.29
N GLY A 442 2.34 18.98 -14.81
CA GLY A 442 2.51 19.43 -13.42
C GLY A 442 3.57 20.51 -13.27
N VAL A 443 3.80 20.96 -12.03
CA VAL A 443 4.69 22.08 -11.70
C VAL A 443 5.85 21.59 -10.87
N THR A 444 7.06 21.99 -11.24
CA THR A 444 8.26 21.78 -10.42
C THR A 444 8.42 22.95 -9.45
N ALA A 445 8.56 22.67 -8.18
CA ALA A 445 8.82 23.63 -7.13
C ALA A 445 10.21 23.40 -6.50
N ASP A 446 10.66 24.35 -5.71
CA ASP A 446 11.90 24.27 -4.94
C ASP A 446 11.64 23.41 -3.68
N GLU A 447 11.59 22.09 -3.86
CA GLU A 447 11.13 21.12 -2.88
C GLU A 447 12.10 19.93 -2.78
N LEU A 448 13.25 20.18 -2.17
CA LEU A 448 14.29 19.17 -1.89
C LEU A 448 14.26 18.64 -0.44
N GLY A 449 13.38 19.19 0.42
CA GLY A 449 13.30 18.78 1.82
C GLY A 449 12.87 17.31 1.96
N GLY A 450 13.75 16.48 2.53
CA GLY A 450 13.52 15.04 2.69
C GLY A 450 13.71 14.21 1.42
N SER A 451 14.13 14.83 0.30
CA SER A 451 14.36 14.12 -0.97
C SER A 451 15.60 13.21 -0.92
N HIS A 452 15.66 12.28 -1.86
CA HIS A 452 16.83 11.41 -2.04
C HIS A 452 18.08 12.19 -2.47
N TYR A 453 17.91 13.32 -3.16
CA TYR A 453 19.04 14.18 -3.47
C TYR A 453 19.56 14.92 -2.24
N ALA A 454 18.69 15.36 -1.33
CA ALA A 454 19.12 15.91 -0.04
C ALA A 454 19.89 14.87 0.79
N GLU A 455 19.42 13.62 0.82
CA GLU A 455 20.14 12.50 1.46
C GLU A 455 21.51 12.27 0.82
N LEU A 456 21.60 12.31 -0.51
CA LEU A 456 22.87 12.19 -1.24
C LEU A 456 23.89 13.27 -0.84
N LEU A 457 23.41 14.46 -0.49
CA LEU A 457 24.22 15.60 -0.05
C LEU A 457 24.45 15.63 1.48
N ASP A 458 23.93 14.64 2.23
CA ASP A 458 23.89 14.65 3.72
C ASP A 458 23.27 15.95 4.27
N ALA A 459 22.28 16.50 3.55
CA ALA A 459 21.63 17.76 3.87
C ALA A 459 20.34 17.51 4.68
N ARG A 460 20.13 18.35 5.69
CA ARG A 460 18.92 18.34 6.51
C ARG A 460 18.19 19.67 6.38
N GLY A 461 16.89 19.63 6.14
CA GLY A 461 16.06 20.83 5.99
C GLY A 461 15.49 20.95 4.59
N GLY A 462 15.25 22.19 4.14
CA GLY A 462 14.57 22.48 2.89
C GLY A 462 13.04 22.39 2.96
N THR A 463 12.39 22.71 1.86
CA THR A 463 10.93 22.64 1.73
C THR A 463 10.52 21.22 1.35
N VAL A 464 9.61 20.62 2.12
CA VAL A 464 8.98 19.34 1.82
C VAL A 464 8.03 19.51 0.64
N PRO A 465 7.94 18.53 -0.27
CA PRO A 465 6.98 18.53 -1.37
C PRO A 465 5.54 18.76 -0.90
N ARG A 466 4.83 19.62 -1.62
CA ARG A 466 3.45 20.00 -1.31
C ARG A 466 2.49 19.55 -2.40
N VAL A 467 1.21 19.45 -2.04
CA VAL A 467 0.12 19.12 -2.96
C VAL A 467 -0.85 20.28 -3.03
N ASP A 468 -1.14 20.77 -4.23
CA ASP A 468 -2.17 21.79 -4.44
C ASP A 468 -3.56 21.11 -4.53
N LYS A 469 -4.38 21.33 -3.50
CA LYS A 469 -5.73 20.73 -3.37
C LYS A 469 -6.68 21.06 -4.53
N LYS A 470 -6.41 22.14 -5.28
CA LYS A 470 -7.26 22.57 -6.40
C LYS A 470 -6.71 22.10 -7.74
N LEU A 471 -5.39 22.21 -7.92
CA LEU A 471 -4.73 21.90 -9.18
C LEU A 471 -4.56 20.40 -9.39
N ALA A 472 -4.18 19.65 -8.35
CA ALA A 472 -3.88 18.23 -8.45
C ALA A 472 -5.07 17.39 -8.97
N PRO A 473 -6.31 17.54 -8.45
CA PRO A 473 -7.46 16.81 -9.00
C PRO A 473 -7.76 17.16 -10.46
N GLN A 474 -7.51 18.40 -10.88
CA GLN A 474 -7.71 18.82 -12.26
C GLN A 474 -6.69 18.17 -13.21
N ILE A 475 -5.43 18.13 -12.81
CA ILE A 475 -4.36 17.43 -13.56
C ILE A 475 -4.70 15.95 -13.71
N PHE A 476 -5.07 15.27 -12.62
CA PHE A 476 -5.43 13.85 -12.66
C PHE A 476 -6.60 13.57 -13.60
N LYS A 477 -7.66 14.36 -13.52
CA LYS A 477 -8.82 14.23 -14.41
C LYS A 477 -8.47 14.47 -15.88
N LYS A 478 -7.67 15.50 -16.16
CA LYS A 478 -7.22 15.83 -17.52
C LYS A 478 -6.34 14.74 -18.09
N LEU A 479 -5.38 14.25 -17.32
CA LEU A 479 -4.45 13.20 -17.75
C LEU A 479 -5.17 11.86 -17.98
N HIS A 480 -6.03 11.43 -17.04
CA HIS A 480 -6.92 10.29 -17.24
C HIS A 480 -7.70 10.39 -18.55
N GLY A 481 -8.32 11.54 -18.81
CA GLY A 481 -9.06 11.75 -20.04
C GLY A 481 -8.19 11.68 -21.30
N ALA A 482 -6.94 12.16 -21.24
CA ALA A 482 -5.97 12.05 -22.33
C ALA A 482 -5.59 10.58 -22.62
N ILE A 483 -5.36 9.80 -21.57
CA ILE A 483 -5.08 8.35 -21.65
C ILE A 483 -6.30 7.63 -22.29
N LEU A 484 -7.49 7.87 -21.77
CA LEU A 484 -8.72 7.24 -22.27
C LEU A 484 -8.99 7.59 -23.73
N ALA A 485 -8.69 8.83 -24.15
CA ALA A 485 -8.78 9.27 -25.53
C ALA A 485 -7.66 8.69 -26.45
N GLY A 486 -6.71 7.94 -25.88
CA GLY A 486 -5.58 7.35 -26.58
C GLY A 486 -4.60 8.40 -27.11
N LEU A 487 -4.43 9.52 -26.42
CA LEU A 487 -3.49 10.58 -26.77
C LEU A 487 -2.07 10.31 -26.28
N THR A 488 -1.92 9.42 -25.32
CA THR A 488 -0.64 9.04 -24.70
C THR A 488 -0.15 7.69 -25.22
N ARG A 489 1.15 7.46 -25.27
CA ARG A 489 1.79 6.15 -25.50
C ARG A 489 2.37 5.57 -24.24
N ALA A 490 3.05 6.39 -23.43
CA ALA A 490 3.54 6.06 -22.12
C ALA A 490 3.19 7.18 -21.13
N CYS A 491 3.09 6.83 -19.88
CA CYS A 491 2.92 7.78 -18.79
C CYS A 491 3.67 7.22 -17.59
N HIS A 492 4.44 8.08 -16.89
CA HIS A 492 5.21 7.74 -15.70
C HIS A 492 5.05 8.85 -14.67
N ASP A 493 4.86 8.52 -13.42
CA ASP A 493 4.84 9.50 -12.34
C ASP A 493 6.26 9.99 -12.01
N LEU A 494 6.38 11.18 -11.44
CA LEU A 494 7.65 11.67 -10.91
C LEU A 494 7.62 11.56 -9.39
N CYS A 495 8.46 10.70 -8.84
CA CYS A 495 8.55 10.43 -7.42
C CYS A 495 9.99 10.59 -6.92
N GLU A 496 10.57 9.58 -6.30
CA GLU A 496 11.92 9.58 -5.75
C GLU A 496 12.98 9.96 -6.79
N GLY A 497 13.79 10.95 -6.46
CA GLY A 497 14.85 11.47 -7.35
C GLY A 497 14.35 12.35 -8.50
N GLY A 498 13.06 12.66 -8.57
CA GLY A 498 12.46 13.68 -9.42
C GLY A 498 12.56 13.42 -10.93
N LEU A 499 12.65 14.51 -11.73
CA LEU A 499 12.62 14.46 -13.19
C LEU A 499 13.74 13.60 -13.80
N ALA A 500 14.95 13.70 -13.26
CA ALA A 500 16.10 12.99 -13.84
C ALA A 500 15.95 11.47 -13.67
N THR A 501 15.47 11.03 -12.51
CA THR A 501 15.23 9.62 -12.20
C THR A 501 14.08 9.07 -13.04
N ALA A 502 12.93 9.75 -13.10
CA ALA A 502 11.79 9.31 -13.90
C ALA A 502 12.14 9.18 -15.39
N ALA A 503 12.91 10.14 -15.96
CA ALA A 503 13.39 10.04 -17.33
C ALA A 503 14.34 8.84 -17.52
N ALA A 504 15.22 8.57 -16.55
CA ALA A 504 16.10 7.40 -16.58
C ALA A 504 15.31 6.08 -16.54
N GLU A 505 14.28 5.99 -15.71
CA GLU A 505 13.41 4.81 -15.59
C GLU A 505 12.62 4.54 -16.85
N MET A 506 12.09 5.58 -17.51
CA MET A 506 11.46 5.45 -18.83
C MET A 506 12.46 4.91 -19.89
N CYS A 507 13.71 5.41 -19.87
CA CYS A 507 14.77 4.92 -20.78
C CYS A 507 15.16 3.47 -20.48
N ILE A 508 15.32 3.11 -19.20
CA ILE A 508 15.62 1.74 -18.75
C ILE A 508 14.52 0.77 -19.19
N GLY A 509 13.26 1.18 -18.97
CA GLY A 509 12.09 0.37 -19.32
C GLY A 509 11.96 0.14 -20.81
N GLY A 510 12.11 1.19 -21.61
CA GLY A 510 11.96 1.16 -23.06
C GLY A 510 13.19 0.68 -23.84
N GLU A 511 14.37 0.63 -23.19
CA GLU A 511 15.67 0.38 -23.82
C GLU A 511 15.96 1.39 -24.95
N LEU A 512 15.52 2.64 -24.75
CA LEU A 512 15.62 3.77 -25.65
C LEU A 512 16.26 4.97 -24.96
N GLY A 513 16.85 5.88 -25.72
CA GLY A 513 17.33 7.15 -25.20
C GLY A 513 16.27 8.25 -25.26
N MET A 514 16.59 9.38 -24.64
CA MET A 514 15.79 10.60 -24.69
C MET A 514 16.68 11.84 -24.78
N GLU A 515 16.22 12.86 -25.48
CA GLU A 515 16.79 14.21 -25.42
C GLU A 515 15.76 15.16 -24.81
N LEU A 516 16.09 15.74 -23.65
CA LEU A 516 15.20 16.60 -22.87
C LEU A 516 15.85 17.94 -22.58
N ASP A 517 15.04 18.99 -22.51
CA ASP A 517 15.40 20.35 -22.08
C ASP A 517 14.65 20.67 -20.78
N ALA A 518 15.34 20.48 -19.66
CA ALA A 518 14.77 20.67 -18.33
C ALA A 518 14.44 22.16 -18.04
N ALA A 519 15.07 23.11 -18.75
CA ALA A 519 14.75 24.54 -18.60
C ALA A 519 13.33 24.88 -19.06
N LYS A 520 12.66 24.00 -19.81
CA LYS A 520 11.26 24.17 -20.23
C LYS A 520 10.25 23.70 -19.20
N ALA A 521 10.67 23.02 -18.12
CA ALA A 521 9.75 22.53 -17.10
C ALA A 521 8.95 23.70 -16.47
N PRO A 522 7.62 23.56 -16.29
CA PRO A 522 6.82 24.56 -15.59
C PRO A 522 7.32 24.72 -14.15
N LEU A 523 7.65 25.94 -13.75
CA LEU A 523 8.18 26.26 -12.42
C LEU A 523 7.16 27.02 -11.58
N LEU A 524 7.07 26.70 -10.28
CA LEU A 524 6.22 27.42 -9.35
C LEU A 524 6.83 28.78 -9.00
N ALA A 525 6.10 29.85 -9.32
CA ALA A 525 6.40 31.25 -8.89
C ALA A 525 7.82 31.77 -9.19
N ARG A 526 8.57 31.15 -10.11
CA ARG A 526 9.92 31.57 -10.52
C ARG A 526 10.06 31.54 -12.04
N SER A 527 10.86 32.46 -12.58
CA SER A 527 11.24 32.45 -14.01
C SER A 527 12.41 31.51 -14.30
N SER A 528 13.20 31.14 -13.28
CA SER A 528 14.31 30.19 -13.36
C SER A 528 14.58 29.54 -12.01
N MET A 529 15.15 28.34 -12.04
CA MET A 529 15.58 27.56 -10.89
C MET A 529 16.94 26.91 -11.22
N GLU A 530 17.75 26.63 -10.21
CA GLU A 530 19.01 25.91 -10.36
C GLU A 530 18.78 24.53 -10.97
N ASP A 531 19.63 24.10 -11.90
CA ASP A 531 19.47 22.84 -12.65
C ASP A 531 19.29 21.63 -11.73
N ALA A 532 20.06 21.53 -10.64
CA ALA A 532 19.91 20.42 -9.69
C ALA A 532 18.53 20.40 -9.04
N ARG A 533 17.95 21.57 -8.74
CA ARG A 533 16.60 21.66 -8.16
C ARG A 533 15.52 21.26 -9.15
N VAL A 534 15.70 21.59 -10.44
CA VAL A 534 14.78 21.15 -11.49
C VAL A 534 14.85 19.63 -11.69
N LEU A 535 16.07 19.07 -11.67
CA LEU A 535 16.31 17.65 -11.89
C LEU A 535 15.82 16.77 -10.74
N PHE A 536 16.04 17.19 -9.48
CA PHE A 536 15.93 16.33 -8.33
C PHE A 536 14.87 16.72 -7.29
N SER A 537 14.14 17.86 -7.48
CA SER A 537 12.97 18.11 -6.64
C SER A 537 11.95 16.99 -6.80
N GLU A 538 11.42 16.53 -5.67
CA GLU A 538 10.41 15.46 -5.62
C GLU A 538 8.99 16.05 -5.50
N SER A 539 8.74 17.18 -6.21
CA SER A 539 7.43 17.85 -6.23
C SER A 539 6.32 16.92 -6.67
N ASN A 540 5.21 16.96 -5.96
CA ASN A 540 4.05 16.11 -6.20
C ASN A 540 3.29 16.46 -7.49
N THR A 541 2.33 15.61 -7.86
CA THR A 541 1.39 15.83 -8.97
C THR A 541 2.08 16.07 -10.32
N ARG A 542 3.17 15.35 -10.60
CA ARG A 542 3.91 15.48 -11.86
C ARG A 542 3.99 14.14 -12.59
N PHE A 543 4.01 14.23 -13.94
CA PHE A 543 4.12 13.06 -14.83
C PHE A 543 5.03 13.38 -16.01
N LEU A 544 5.78 12.37 -16.49
CA LEU A 544 6.31 12.34 -17.85
C LEU A 544 5.34 11.58 -18.74
N VAL A 545 5.04 12.17 -19.90
CA VAL A 545 4.06 11.62 -20.85
C VAL A 545 4.66 11.56 -22.23
N GLU A 546 4.67 10.37 -22.83
CA GLU A 546 5.08 10.17 -24.22
C GLU A 546 3.87 10.27 -25.15
N VAL A 547 4.03 11.05 -26.21
CA VAL A 547 2.97 11.37 -27.18
C VAL A 547 3.46 11.20 -28.60
N ALA A 548 2.73 10.41 -29.39
CA ALA A 548 3.02 10.21 -30.82
C ALA A 548 2.96 11.52 -31.62
N PRO A 549 3.80 11.70 -32.67
CA PRO A 549 3.89 12.95 -33.44
C PRO A 549 2.53 13.43 -34.00
N ASP A 550 1.71 12.51 -34.47
CA ASP A 550 0.37 12.79 -35.02
C ASP A 550 -0.66 13.22 -33.97
N LYS A 551 -0.37 13.03 -32.68
CA LYS A 551 -1.27 13.36 -31.56
C LYS A 551 -0.85 14.60 -30.78
N ILE A 552 0.33 15.16 -31.02
CA ILE A 552 0.88 16.30 -30.25
C ILE A 552 -0.12 17.45 -30.16
N ALA A 553 -0.61 17.96 -31.28
CA ALA A 553 -1.53 19.11 -31.30
C ALA A 553 -2.85 18.83 -30.55
N ARG A 554 -3.33 17.57 -30.60
CA ARG A 554 -4.53 17.16 -29.84
C ARG A 554 -4.25 17.07 -28.36
N PHE A 555 -3.10 16.56 -27.95
CA PHE A 555 -2.67 16.47 -26.57
C PHE A 555 -2.50 17.86 -25.97
N GLU A 556 -1.79 18.77 -26.63
CA GLU A 556 -1.61 20.15 -26.18
C GLU A 556 -2.93 20.89 -26.03
N LYS A 557 -3.85 20.75 -27.00
CA LYS A 557 -5.21 21.29 -26.90
C LYS A 557 -5.99 20.69 -25.73
N TRP A 558 -5.83 19.39 -25.48
CA TRP A 558 -6.50 18.70 -24.38
C TRP A 558 -6.01 19.19 -23.03
N MET A 559 -4.71 19.34 -22.85
CA MET A 559 -4.07 19.79 -21.62
C MET A 559 -4.15 21.31 -21.40
N ALA A 560 -4.66 22.07 -22.36
CA ALA A 560 -4.78 23.54 -22.25
C ALA A 560 -5.44 23.95 -20.93
N GLY A 561 -4.82 24.93 -20.24
CA GLY A 561 -5.22 25.40 -18.91
C GLY A 561 -4.57 24.66 -17.74
N MET A 562 -3.85 23.57 -18.00
CA MET A 562 -3.01 22.90 -17.00
C MET A 562 -1.54 23.29 -17.19
N PRO A 563 -0.70 23.20 -16.16
CA PRO A 563 0.76 23.34 -16.32
C PRO A 563 1.31 22.11 -17.04
N PHE A 564 1.88 22.30 -18.22
CA PHE A 564 2.60 21.28 -18.96
C PHE A 564 3.59 21.92 -19.92
N ALA A 565 4.60 21.17 -20.33
CA ALA A 565 5.56 21.59 -21.35
C ALA A 565 6.11 20.38 -22.14
N ARG A 566 6.38 20.59 -23.42
CA ARG A 566 7.16 19.64 -24.21
C ARG A 566 8.63 19.81 -23.88
N LEU A 567 9.22 18.81 -23.22
CA LEU A 567 10.63 18.82 -22.85
C LEU A 567 11.54 18.36 -23.99
N GLY A 568 11.08 17.42 -24.81
CA GLY A 568 11.95 16.84 -25.83
C GLY A 568 11.33 15.67 -26.57
N THR A 569 12.17 14.68 -26.88
CA THR A 569 11.79 13.51 -27.69
C THR A 569 12.49 12.24 -27.24
N VAL A 570 11.84 11.10 -27.48
CA VAL A 570 12.45 9.77 -27.42
C VAL A 570 13.37 9.59 -28.62
N THR A 571 14.55 9.01 -28.43
CA THR A 571 15.54 8.77 -29.49
C THR A 571 15.80 7.28 -29.69
N GLY A 572 16.25 6.92 -30.91
CA GLY A 572 16.68 5.54 -31.20
C GLY A 572 18.11 5.22 -30.70
N GLY A 573 18.83 6.23 -30.19
CA GLY A 573 20.13 6.04 -29.56
C GLY A 573 20.02 5.56 -28.13
N PRO A 574 21.13 5.20 -27.47
CA PRO A 574 21.10 4.69 -26.11
C PRO A 574 21.04 5.78 -25.03
N ASP A 575 21.38 7.02 -25.36
CA ASP A 575 21.67 8.06 -24.36
C ASP A 575 20.42 8.77 -23.86
N LEU A 576 20.30 8.88 -22.56
CA LEU A 576 19.53 9.95 -21.92
C LEU A 576 20.40 11.20 -21.89
N VAL A 577 19.96 12.25 -22.58
CA VAL A 577 20.60 13.57 -22.59
C VAL A 577 19.63 14.59 -22.00
N ILE A 578 20.04 15.29 -20.92
CA ILE A 578 19.26 16.38 -20.38
C ILE A 578 20.07 17.67 -20.47
N ARG A 579 19.46 18.70 -21.06
CA ARG A 579 19.98 20.06 -21.11
C ARG A 579 19.33 20.90 -20.04
N GLY A 580 20.12 21.74 -19.38
CA GLY A 580 19.68 22.66 -18.34
C GLY A 580 19.61 24.09 -18.83
N ASN A 581 19.70 25.01 -17.89
CA ASN A 581 19.70 26.44 -18.16
C ASN A 581 20.79 26.83 -19.16
N GLY A 582 20.43 27.67 -20.12
CA GLY A 582 21.34 28.08 -21.21
C GLY A 582 21.63 26.99 -22.26
N GLY A 583 20.89 25.89 -22.26
CA GLY A 583 21.05 24.79 -23.22
C GLY A 583 22.28 23.91 -23.02
N LYS A 584 22.98 24.09 -21.89
CA LYS A 584 24.13 23.26 -21.50
C LYS A 584 23.68 21.82 -21.22
N GLU A 585 24.43 20.85 -21.75
CA GLU A 585 24.24 19.45 -21.39
C GLU A 585 24.67 19.21 -19.94
N ILE A 586 23.75 18.79 -19.10
CA ILE A 586 23.95 18.60 -17.67
C ILE A 586 23.82 17.13 -17.22
N VAL A 587 23.23 16.28 -18.06
CA VAL A 587 23.20 14.82 -17.88
C VAL A 587 23.43 14.17 -19.23
N ARG A 588 24.31 13.16 -19.27
CA ARG A 588 24.44 12.20 -20.38
C ARG A 588 24.83 10.84 -19.85
N ALA A 589 24.01 9.85 -20.11
CA ALA A 589 24.33 8.44 -19.82
C ALA A 589 23.54 7.51 -20.74
N PRO A 590 24.14 6.41 -21.23
CA PRO A 590 23.40 5.39 -21.95
C PRO A 590 22.48 4.64 -20.98
N TRP A 591 21.29 4.22 -21.45
CA TRP A 591 20.31 3.51 -20.61
C TRP A 591 20.91 2.25 -19.96
N GLN A 592 21.89 1.62 -20.58
CA GLN A 592 22.60 0.46 -20.02
C GLN A 592 23.32 0.80 -18.70
N ASP A 593 23.99 1.96 -18.63
CA ASP A 593 24.68 2.40 -17.42
C ASP A 593 23.69 2.85 -16.35
N LEU A 594 22.58 3.50 -16.73
CA LEU A 594 21.47 3.82 -15.85
C LEU A 594 20.88 2.54 -15.25
N LYS A 595 20.59 1.53 -16.08
CA LYS A 595 20.07 0.21 -15.67
C LYS A 595 21.05 -0.51 -14.73
N LYS A 596 22.35 -0.46 -15.07
CA LYS A 596 23.39 -1.07 -14.23
C LYS A 596 23.46 -0.43 -12.84
N ALA A 597 23.35 0.90 -12.73
CA ALA A 597 23.30 1.59 -11.46
C ALA A 597 22.03 1.22 -10.68
N TRP A 598 20.87 1.27 -11.35
CA TRP A 598 19.56 0.99 -10.76
C TRP A 598 19.42 -0.46 -10.27
N GLN A 599 19.92 -1.45 -10.99
CA GLN A 599 19.89 -2.87 -10.61
C GLN A 599 21.05 -3.29 -9.69
N GLY A 600 22.10 -2.46 -9.56
CA GLY A 600 23.36 -2.86 -8.93
C GLY A 600 23.26 -3.13 -7.44
N THR A 601 22.48 -2.35 -6.71
CA THR A 601 22.40 -2.35 -5.24
C THR A 601 21.95 -3.69 -4.65
N PHE A 602 21.01 -4.35 -5.28
CA PHE A 602 20.48 -5.64 -4.82
C PHE A 602 20.92 -6.83 -5.67
N LYS A 603 21.93 -6.66 -6.51
CA LYS A 603 22.45 -7.74 -7.33
C LYS A 603 23.06 -8.84 -6.46
N GLY A 604 22.51 -10.06 -6.57
CA GLY A 604 22.98 -11.22 -5.78
C GLY A 604 22.35 -11.36 -4.40
N TRP A 605 21.31 -10.61 -4.10
CA TRP A 605 20.49 -10.77 -2.88
C TRP A 605 19.58 -11.98 -2.97
#